data_31e7c1fdca4a19d8cd69c3ec03d2d60d
#
_entry.id   31e7c1fdca4a19d8cd69c3ec03d2d60d
#
_cell.length_a   1.000
_cell.length_b   1.000
_cell.length_c   1.000
_cell.angle_alpha   90.00
_cell.angle_beta   90.00
_cell.angle_gamma   90.00
#
_symmetry.space_group_name_H-M   'P 1'
#
loop_
_entity.id
_entity.type
_entity.pdbx_description
1 polymer ?
#
loop_
_entity_poly.entity_id
_entity_poly.type
_entity_poly.pdbx_seq_one_letter_code
_entity_poly.pdbx_strand_id
1 'polypeptide(L)'
;MTRKINLIVIHCSATRSNQRFTVDMLRACHNARFHGKGVGYHYYIERDGQLYQTRSEDEIGMHARHYNAHSIGICYEGGLDEKGNSDDTRTPAQKATMIALLRSLKVDYPNA
;
A
#
# COMPACT_ATOMS: atom_id res chain seq x y z
N MET A 1 15.39 -11.90 -8.56
CA MET A 1 14.06 -12.06 -7.97
C MET A 1 13.37 -13.28 -8.54
N THR A 2 12.72 -14.07 -7.70
CA THR A 2 12.16 -15.36 -8.07
C THR A 2 10.62 -15.39 -8.15
N ARG A 3 9.94 -14.35 -7.63
CA ARG A 3 8.48 -14.32 -7.65
C ARG A 3 7.96 -13.92 -9.04
N LYS A 4 6.92 -14.61 -9.50
CA LYS A 4 6.17 -14.19 -10.69
C LYS A 4 5.06 -13.26 -10.27
N ILE A 5 5.16 -11.99 -10.67
CA ILE A 5 4.18 -10.98 -10.33
C ILE A 5 3.29 -10.71 -11.54
N ASN A 6 2.01 -10.98 -11.39
CA ASN A 6 1.00 -10.76 -12.43
C ASN A 6 -0.17 -9.90 -11.95
N LEU A 7 -0.06 -9.33 -10.76
CA LEU A 7 -1.14 -8.55 -10.14
C LEU A 7 -0.56 -7.44 -9.27
N ILE A 8 -1.15 -6.26 -9.36
CA ILE A 8 -0.90 -5.16 -8.45
C ILE A 8 -2.22 -4.85 -7.76
N VAL A 9 -2.24 -4.89 -6.42
CA VAL A 9 -3.44 -4.65 -5.63
C VAL A 9 -3.29 -3.34 -4.88
N ILE A 10 -4.26 -2.46 -5.03
CA ILE A 10 -4.28 -1.15 -4.37
C ILE A 10 -5.26 -1.21 -3.20
N HIS A 11 -4.76 -0.85 -2.03
CA HIS A 11 -5.52 -0.80 -0.78
C HIS A 11 -5.54 0.62 -0.23
N CYS A 12 -6.50 0.92 0.63
CA CYS A 12 -6.46 2.07 1.51
C CYS A 12 -6.20 1.62 2.96
N SER A 13 -5.70 2.53 3.79
CA SER A 13 -5.49 2.24 5.20
C SER A 13 -6.80 2.17 5.99
N ALA A 14 -7.92 2.55 5.38
CA ALA A 14 -9.24 2.65 6.01
C ALA A 14 -9.17 3.56 7.25
N THR A 15 -8.58 4.73 7.08
CA THR A 15 -8.46 5.77 8.11
C THR A 15 -9.18 7.04 7.66
N ARG A 16 -9.62 7.85 8.65
CA ARG A 16 -10.42 9.04 8.36
C ARG A 16 -9.58 10.16 7.75
N SER A 17 -10.18 10.93 6.84
CA SER A 17 -9.51 12.00 6.11
C SER A 17 -9.01 13.14 7.00
N ASN A 18 -9.59 13.30 8.19
CA ASN A 18 -9.17 14.31 9.18
C ASN A 18 -8.19 13.76 10.22
N GLN A 19 -7.68 12.55 10.05
CA GLN A 19 -6.71 11.94 10.94
C GLN A 19 -5.50 11.48 10.13
N ARG A 20 -4.32 11.56 10.75
CA ARG A 20 -3.09 11.06 10.12
C ARG A 20 -2.92 9.58 10.45
N PHE A 21 -2.44 8.86 9.45
CA PHE A 21 -1.97 7.48 9.64
C PHE A 21 -0.63 7.36 8.93
N THR A 22 0.42 7.79 9.62
CA THR A 22 1.77 7.84 9.08
C THR A 22 2.35 6.44 8.85
N VAL A 23 3.42 6.37 8.07
CA VAL A 23 4.12 5.09 7.83
C VAL A 23 4.60 4.48 9.15
N ASP A 24 5.00 5.28 10.13
CA ASP A 24 5.43 4.75 11.43
C ASP A 24 4.25 4.16 12.21
N MET A 25 3.07 4.77 12.14
CA MET A 25 1.84 4.21 12.72
C MET A 25 1.45 2.91 12.04
N LEU A 26 1.57 2.84 10.72
CA LEU A 26 1.33 1.62 9.95
C LEU A 26 2.30 0.51 10.38
N ARG A 27 3.58 0.82 10.51
CA ARG A 27 4.61 -0.14 10.96
C ARG A 27 4.29 -0.69 12.34
N ALA A 28 3.94 0.17 13.29
CA ALA A 28 3.57 -0.24 14.63
C ALA A 28 2.34 -1.16 14.63
N CYS A 29 1.32 -0.79 13.85
CA CYS A 29 0.09 -1.56 13.72
C CYS A 29 0.35 -2.96 13.15
N HIS A 30 1.10 -3.04 12.05
CA HIS A 30 1.40 -4.32 11.39
C HIS A 30 2.39 -5.18 12.17
N ASN A 31 3.35 -4.57 12.88
CA ASN A 31 4.25 -5.33 13.77
C ASN A 31 3.46 -6.02 14.88
N ALA A 32 2.47 -5.36 15.45
CA ALA A 32 1.59 -5.98 16.44
C ALA A 32 0.71 -7.07 15.80
N ARG A 33 0.11 -6.78 14.65
CA ARG A 33 -0.82 -7.69 13.96
C ARG A 33 -0.13 -8.94 13.42
N PHE A 34 1.08 -8.82 12.89
CA PHE A 34 1.82 -9.90 12.23
C PHE A 34 3.01 -10.39 13.06
N HIS A 35 3.02 -10.14 14.36
CA HIS A 35 4.02 -10.65 15.29
C HIS A 35 5.45 -10.29 14.87
N GLY A 36 5.68 -9.04 14.50
CA GLY A 36 7.00 -8.53 14.14
C GLY A 36 7.47 -8.88 12.73
N LYS A 37 6.61 -9.44 11.89
CA LYS A 37 6.97 -9.80 10.50
C LYS A 37 6.99 -8.61 9.54
N GLY A 38 6.74 -7.40 10.03
CA GLY A 38 6.76 -6.18 9.24
C GLY A 38 5.43 -5.82 8.62
N VAL A 39 5.46 -4.81 7.75
CA VAL A 39 4.27 -4.33 7.05
C VAL A 39 3.88 -5.34 5.96
N GLY A 40 2.59 -5.58 5.81
CA GLY A 40 2.06 -6.51 4.81
C GLY A 40 2.05 -5.97 3.39
N TYR A 41 2.08 -4.64 3.21
CA TYR A 41 2.16 -3.99 1.90
C TYR A 41 3.61 -3.80 1.48
N HIS A 42 3.84 -3.76 0.17
CA HIS A 42 5.17 -3.46 -0.37
C HIS A 42 5.45 -1.96 -0.41
N TYR A 43 4.40 -1.15 -0.62
CA TYR A 43 4.51 0.31 -0.71
C TYR A 43 3.38 0.98 0.06
N TYR A 44 3.69 2.14 0.64
CA TYR A 44 2.72 2.99 1.32
C TYR A 44 2.86 4.44 0.86
N ILE A 45 1.75 5.10 0.57
CA ILE A 45 1.71 6.48 0.11
C ILE A 45 0.97 7.31 1.14
N GLU A 46 1.68 8.21 1.83
CA GLU A 46 1.07 9.13 2.77
C GLU A 46 0.26 10.20 2.05
N ARG A 47 -0.57 10.91 2.81
CA ARG A 47 -1.52 11.90 2.27
C ARG A 47 -0.85 13.00 1.45
N ASP A 48 0.37 13.39 1.80
CA ASP A 48 1.14 14.40 1.07
C ASP A 48 1.83 13.85 -0.20
N GLY A 49 1.62 12.58 -0.51
CA GLY A 49 2.22 11.92 -1.66
C GLY A 49 3.57 11.28 -1.39
N GLN A 50 4.08 11.35 -0.16
CA GLN A 50 5.36 10.71 0.17
C GLN A 50 5.24 9.19 0.04
N LEU A 51 6.13 8.60 -0.75
CA LEU A 51 6.18 7.15 -1.00
C LEU A 51 7.19 6.49 -0.06
N TYR A 52 6.78 5.37 0.51
CA TYR A 52 7.65 4.51 1.31
C TYR A 52 7.60 3.09 0.79
N GLN A 53 8.76 2.46 0.62
CA GLN A 53 8.82 1.02 0.41
C GLN A 53 8.85 0.36 1.79
N THR A 54 7.82 -0.42 2.08
CA THR A 54 7.61 -1.02 3.40
C THR A 54 7.93 -2.51 3.44
N ARG A 55 8.13 -3.12 2.28
CA ARG A 55 8.52 -4.52 2.14
C ARG A 55 9.26 -4.69 0.82
N SER A 56 10.27 -5.57 0.80
CA SER A 56 10.96 -5.91 -0.44
C SER A 56 10.00 -6.57 -1.44
N GLU A 57 10.12 -6.23 -2.72
CA GLU A 57 9.30 -6.85 -3.77
C GLU A 57 9.56 -8.36 -3.91
N ASP A 58 10.71 -8.85 -3.46
CA ASP A 58 11.03 -10.27 -3.43
C ASP A 58 10.27 -11.04 -2.36
N GLU A 59 9.76 -10.36 -1.37
CA GLU A 59 9.02 -10.97 -0.27
C GLU A 59 7.53 -11.05 -0.58
N ILE A 60 6.93 -12.19 -0.27
CA ILE A 60 5.47 -12.34 -0.31
C ILE A 60 4.86 -11.44 0.76
N GLY A 61 3.89 -10.60 0.37
CA GLY A 61 3.21 -9.70 1.30
C GLY A 61 2.13 -10.40 2.12
N MET A 62 1.46 -9.61 2.94
CA MET A 62 0.32 -10.04 3.77
C MET A 62 -0.76 -8.96 3.65
N HIS A 63 -1.38 -8.87 2.46
CA HIS A 63 -2.33 -7.79 2.16
C HIS A 63 -3.59 -8.23 1.42
N ALA A 64 -3.54 -9.35 0.69
CA ALA A 64 -4.69 -9.84 -0.09
C ALA A 64 -4.66 -11.37 -0.07
N ARG A 65 -5.44 -11.95 0.83
CA ARG A 65 -5.51 -13.41 0.99
C ARG A 65 -5.76 -14.09 -0.36
N HIS A 66 -5.03 -15.17 -0.63
CA HIS A 66 -5.02 -15.94 -1.88
C HIS A 66 -4.28 -15.26 -3.05
N TYR A 67 -3.91 -13.98 -2.94
CA TYR A 67 -3.25 -13.24 -4.01
C TYR A 67 -1.82 -12.79 -3.64
N ASN A 68 -1.42 -12.97 -2.39
CA ASN A 68 -0.13 -12.48 -1.90
C ASN A 68 1.08 -13.04 -2.67
N ALA A 69 1.02 -14.32 -3.05
CA ALA A 69 2.18 -15.00 -3.65
C ALA A 69 2.59 -14.42 -5.02
N HIS A 70 1.65 -13.81 -5.76
CA HIS A 70 1.89 -13.33 -7.13
C HIS A 70 1.53 -11.85 -7.32
N SER A 71 1.50 -11.07 -6.24
CA SER A 71 1.10 -9.66 -6.30
C SER A 71 2.08 -8.74 -5.59
N ILE A 72 2.00 -7.46 -5.99
CA ILE A 72 2.57 -6.33 -5.25
C ILE A 72 1.39 -5.60 -4.59
N GLY A 73 1.49 -5.32 -3.30
CA GLY A 73 0.48 -4.56 -2.56
C GLY A 73 0.90 -3.12 -2.36
N ILE A 74 0.04 -2.19 -2.76
CA ILE A 74 0.20 -0.75 -2.54
C ILE A 74 -0.94 -0.30 -1.64
N CYS A 75 -0.62 0.47 -0.60
CA CYS A 75 -1.62 1.06 0.28
C CYS A 75 -1.46 2.58 0.29
N TYR A 76 -2.56 3.32 0.35
CA TYR A 76 -2.52 4.76 0.55
C TYR A 76 -3.23 5.16 1.85
N GLU A 77 -2.75 6.22 2.45
CA GLU A 77 -3.32 6.80 3.68
C GLU A 77 -4.69 7.40 3.37
N GLY A 78 -5.75 6.90 4.03
CA GLY A 78 -7.12 7.40 3.88
C GLY A 78 -8.14 6.31 3.60
N GLY A 79 -9.14 6.65 2.80
CA GLY A 79 -10.20 5.74 2.38
C GLY A 79 -11.51 5.92 3.14
N LEU A 80 -11.54 6.71 4.20
CA LEU A 80 -12.76 7.05 4.95
C LEU A 80 -12.92 8.58 5.03
N ASP A 81 -14.17 9.04 4.96
CA ASP A 81 -14.49 10.45 5.23
C ASP A 81 -14.35 10.75 6.73
N GLU A 82 -14.61 12.00 7.13
CA GLU A 82 -14.48 12.43 8.52
C GLU A 82 -15.43 11.68 9.47
N LYS A 83 -16.52 11.12 8.94
CA LYS A 83 -17.52 10.35 9.72
C LYS A 83 -17.23 8.86 9.74
N GLY A 84 -16.20 8.41 9.03
CA GLY A 84 -15.84 7.00 8.97
C GLY A 84 -16.54 6.21 7.86
N ASN A 85 -17.20 6.88 6.92
CA ASN A 85 -17.80 6.21 5.76
C ASN A 85 -16.78 6.06 4.64
N SER A 86 -16.89 5.00 3.84
CA SER A 86 -16.02 4.78 2.68
C SER A 86 -16.10 5.96 1.71
N ASP A 87 -14.94 6.47 1.30
CA ASP A 87 -14.84 7.60 0.41
C ASP A 87 -13.50 7.56 -0.35
N ASP A 88 -13.49 8.13 -1.54
CA ASP A 88 -12.23 8.32 -2.28
C ASP A 88 -11.55 9.59 -1.76
N THR A 89 -10.66 9.41 -0.78
CA THR A 89 -9.94 10.50 -0.12
C THR A 89 -8.57 10.76 -0.72
N ARG A 90 -8.23 10.13 -1.85
CA ARG A 90 -6.90 10.30 -2.47
C ARG A 90 -6.69 11.76 -2.84
N THR A 91 -5.59 12.32 -2.35
CA THR A 91 -5.18 13.68 -2.69
C THR A 91 -4.57 13.73 -4.10
N PRO A 92 -4.51 14.90 -4.75
CA PRO A 92 -3.77 15.03 -6.02
C PRO A 92 -2.33 14.54 -5.92
N ALA A 93 -1.65 14.80 -4.80
CA ALA A 93 -0.29 14.33 -4.56
C ALA A 93 -0.22 12.80 -4.49
N GLN A 94 -1.16 12.16 -3.81
CA GLN A 94 -1.25 10.69 -3.77
C GLN A 94 -1.50 10.09 -5.16
N LYS A 95 -2.38 10.68 -5.93
CA LYS A 95 -2.68 10.21 -7.29
C LYS A 95 -1.45 10.29 -8.18
N ALA A 96 -0.71 11.40 -8.11
CA ALA A 96 0.51 11.58 -8.90
C ALA A 96 1.57 10.54 -8.54
N THR A 97 1.81 10.31 -7.25
CA THR A 97 2.76 9.30 -6.76
C THR A 97 2.32 7.90 -7.18
N MET A 98 1.05 7.59 -7.04
CA MET A 98 0.51 6.27 -7.41
C MET A 98 0.68 5.99 -8.91
N ILE A 99 0.39 6.95 -9.78
CA ILE A 99 0.58 6.80 -11.22
C ILE A 99 2.05 6.56 -11.54
N ALA A 100 2.96 7.32 -10.95
CA ALA A 100 4.39 7.16 -11.18
C ALA A 100 4.87 5.78 -10.73
N LEU A 101 4.43 5.32 -9.54
CA LEU A 101 4.76 4.00 -9.03
C LEU A 101 4.22 2.89 -9.93
N LEU A 102 2.96 2.99 -10.34
CA LEU A 102 2.33 1.99 -11.22
C LEU A 102 3.06 1.89 -12.56
N ARG A 103 3.45 3.02 -13.16
CA ARG A 103 4.23 3.03 -14.41
C ARG A 103 5.57 2.32 -14.24
N SER A 104 6.27 2.59 -13.13
CA SER A 104 7.53 1.93 -12.81
C SER A 104 7.35 0.41 -12.64
N LEU A 105 6.34 0.00 -11.86
CA LEU A 105 6.07 -1.41 -11.62
C LEU A 105 5.66 -2.13 -12.91
N LYS A 106 4.93 -1.49 -13.82
CA LYS A 106 4.54 -2.09 -15.10
C LYS A 106 5.72 -2.33 -16.02
N VAL A 107 6.79 -1.56 -15.90
CA VAL A 107 8.04 -1.84 -16.63
C VAL A 107 8.65 -3.16 -16.15
N ASP A 108 8.69 -3.36 -14.83
CA ASP A 108 9.28 -4.57 -14.23
C ASP A 108 8.35 -5.78 -14.33
N TYR A 109 7.03 -5.55 -14.28
CA TYR A 109 6.01 -6.61 -14.28
C TYR A 109 4.96 -6.33 -15.35
N PRO A 110 5.29 -6.50 -16.63
CA PRO A 110 4.39 -6.12 -17.72
C PRO A 110 3.09 -6.92 -17.77
N ASN A 111 3.06 -8.08 -17.09
CA ASN A 111 1.86 -8.92 -17.04
C ASN A 111 0.94 -8.60 -15.86
N ALA A 112 1.33 -7.66 -15.04
CA ALA A 112 0.51 -7.24 -13.91
C ALA A 112 -0.61 -6.28 -14.32
#